data_943df584414663a065c6ca04212729ea
#
_entry.id   943df584414663a065c6ca04212729ea
#
_cell.length_a   1.000
_cell.length_b   1.000
_cell.length_c   1.000
_cell.angle_alpha   90.00
_cell.angle_beta   90.00
_cell.angle_gamma   90.00
#
_symmetry.space_group_name_H-M   'P 1'
#
loop_
_entity.id
_entity.type
_entity.pdbx_description
1 polymer ?
#
loop_
_entity_poly.entity_id
_entity_poly.type
_entity_poly.pdbx_seq_one_letter_code
_entity_poly.pdbx_strand_id
1 'polypeptide(L)'
;CIRDSIKSDYVLEVDITPNRADACSHYGVARDLYAYLIQNGRQATLTRPSVEGFKVDNHDMDITVEVENTEACPRYAGVSIKGVTVKESPDWLQNKLRLIGLRPINNIVDITNYILHAYGQPLHCFDADKIKGGKIVVKTVAEGTKFTTLDEVERTLSDRDLMICNTEEPMCIAGVFGGLDSGTTEQTVDVFLESAYFNPTWVRKTARRHGLSTDSSFRFERGIDPNGTIYALKEAALLVKELAGGTIASEIKDNYPHPVADFMVELNYEKAHSLIGKVIPAETIKSIVTSLEMKIVNETPEGVTLQVPAYRVDVQRDCDVVEDILRIY
;
A
#
# COMPACT_ATOMS: atom_id res chain seq x y z
N CYS A 1 21.27 13.44 29.32
CA CYS A 1 22.48 13.46 28.48
C CYS A 1 22.09 13.19 27.04
N ILE A 2 22.31 14.19 26.18
CA ILE A 2 21.90 14.17 24.75
C ILE A 2 22.79 13.26 23.88
N ARG A 3 23.79 12.61 24.45
CA ARG A 3 24.77 11.80 23.71
C ARG A 3 24.31 10.41 23.30
N ASP A 4 23.24 9.88 23.88
CA ASP A 4 22.78 8.51 23.58
C ASP A 4 21.79 8.42 22.43
N SER A 5 21.43 9.56 21.81
CA SER A 5 20.41 9.63 20.76
C SER A 5 20.96 9.71 19.33
N ILE A 6 22.27 9.86 19.14
CA ILE A 6 22.88 9.81 17.80
C ILE A 6 23.29 8.38 17.53
N LYS A 7 22.37 7.61 16.95
CA LYS A 7 22.71 6.31 16.34
C LYS A 7 23.17 6.60 14.91
N SER A 8 24.38 6.16 14.58
CA SER A 8 24.81 6.07 13.19
C SER A 8 23.97 5.00 12.50
N ASP A 9 23.45 5.29 11.32
CA ASP A 9 22.70 4.33 10.50
C ASP A 9 23.21 4.37 9.07
N TYR A 10 22.91 3.35 8.29
CA TYR A 10 23.25 3.27 6.88
C TYR A 10 21.98 3.42 6.06
N VAL A 11 22.01 4.32 5.09
CA VAL A 11 20.96 4.48 4.09
C VAL A 11 21.45 3.85 2.80
N LEU A 12 20.69 2.88 2.29
CA LEU A 12 20.94 2.25 1.00
C LEU A 12 19.92 2.76 0.01
N GLU A 13 20.38 3.42 -1.04
CA GLU A 13 19.56 3.78 -2.17
C GLU A 13 19.47 2.58 -3.13
N VAL A 14 18.25 2.11 -3.38
CA VAL A 14 17.98 0.95 -4.23
C VAL A 14 17.18 1.42 -5.44
N ASP A 15 17.75 1.22 -6.63
CA ASP A 15 17.05 1.49 -7.88
C ASP A 15 16.10 0.33 -8.22
N ILE A 16 14.82 0.63 -8.21
CA ILE A 16 13.75 -0.34 -8.49
C ILE A 16 13.25 -0.15 -9.91
N THR A 17 13.36 -1.21 -10.72
CA THR A 17 12.82 -1.19 -12.08
C THR A 17 11.31 -0.98 -12.09
N PRO A 18 10.73 -0.31 -13.09
CA PRO A 18 9.31 0.08 -13.10
C PRO A 18 8.31 -1.07 -13.02
N ASN A 19 8.71 -2.29 -13.41
CA ASN A 19 7.88 -3.50 -13.34
C ASN A 19 7.81 -4.09 -11.91
N ARG A 20 8.76 -3.75 -11.03
CA ARG A 20 8.86 -4.29 -9.68
C ARG A 20 8.12 -3.42 -8.64
N ALA A 21 6.83 -3.19 -8.88
CA ALA A 21 5.96 -2.45 -7.97
C ALA A 21 5.94 -3.03 -6.55
N ASP A 22 6.03 -4.36 -6.44
CA ASP A 22 6.11 -5.11 -5.18
C ASP A 22 7.33 -4.76 -4.33
N ALA A 23 8.42 -4.31 -4.96
CA ALA A 23 9.67 -3.92 -4.29
C ALA A 23 9.71 -2.43 -3.90
N CYS A 24 8.66 -1.63 -4.19
CA CYS A 24 8.60 -0.21 -3.82
C CYS A 24 8.28 0.01 -2.33
N SER A 25 8.82 -0.85 -1.45
CA SER A 25 8.67 -0.80 0.00
C SER A 25 9.81 -1.54 0.70
N HIS A 26 10.01 -1.25 2.00
CA HIS A 26 10.99 -1.99 2.80
C HIS A 26 10.69 -3.49 2.85
N TYR A 27 9.43 -3.86 3.04
CA TYR A 27 9.03 -5.26 3.07
C TYR A 27 9.23 -5.96 1.71
N GLY A 28 8.96 -5.25 0.61
CA GLY A 28 9.18 -5.79 -0.73
C GLY A 28 10.66 -6.07 -1.02
N VAL A 29 11.57 -5.14 -0.66
CA VAL A 29 13.02 -5.36 -0.75
C VAL A 29 13.47 -6.48 0.19
N ALA A 30 12.91 -6.53 1.41
CA ALA A 30 13.23 -7.59 2.38
C ALA A 30 12.82 -8.98 1.87
N ARG A 31 11.74 -9.10 1.09
CA ARG A 31 11.32 -10.34 0.45
C ARG A 31 12.36 -10.86 -0.55
N ASP A 32 12.89 -9.98 -1.40
CA ASP A 32 13.94 -10.34 -2.35
C ASP A 32 15.24 -10.72 -1.64
N LEU A 33 15.63 -9.95 -0.62
CA LEU A 33 16.80 -10.25 0.19
C LEU A 33 16.65 -11.60 0.92
N TYR A 34 15.47 -11.89 1.46
CA TYR A 34 15.17 -13.17 2.09
C TYR A 34 15.38 -14.34 1.12
N ALA A 35 14.81 -14.25 -0.09
CA ALA A 35 14.95 -15.28 -1.11
C ALA A 35 16.42 -15.49 -1.49
N TYR A 36 17.18 -14.41 -1.67
CA TYR A 36 18.62 -14.48 -1.94
C TYR A 36 19.42 -15.14 -0.80
N LEU A 37 19.12 -14.78 0.46
CA LEU A 37 19.81 -15.36 1.62
C LEU A 37 19.53 -16.85 1.75
N ILE A 38 18.27 -17.28 1.60
CA ILE A 38 17.91 -18.71 1.64
C ILE A 38 18.65 -19.49 0.54
N GLN A 39 18.65 -18.98 -0.70
CA GLN A 39 19.33 -19.60 -1.82
C GLN A 39 20.83 -19.75 -1.59
N ASN A 40 21.45 -18.81 -0.87
CA ASN A 40 22.87 -18.85 -0.51
C ASN A 40 23.18 -19.57 0.82
N GLY A 41 22.26 -20.41 1.31
CA GLY A 41 22.43 -21.22 2.51
C GLY A 41 22.52 -20.41 3.81
N ARG A 42 22.06 -19.16 3.81
CA ARG A 42 21.97 -18.31 5.00
C ARG A 42 20.65 -18.54 5.73
N GLN A 43 20.71 -18.53 7.05
CA GLN A 43 19.50 -18.51 7.86
C GLN A 43 18.92 -17.08 7.85
N ALA A 44 17.65 -16.98 7.48
CA ALA A 44 16.91 -15.73 7.49
C ALA A 44 15.43 -15.99 7.83
N THR A 45 14.78 -15.00 8.38
CA THR A 45 13.32 -14.99 8.61
C THR A 45 12.74 -13.70 8.07
N LEU A 46 11.61 -13.81 7.39
CA LEU A 46 10.85 -12.67 6.92
C LEU A 46 9.56 -12.59 7.76
N THR A 47 9.39 -11.51 8.50
CA THR A 47 8.25 -11.33 9.40
C THR A 47 7.61 -9.97 9.22
N ARG A 48 6.30 -9.90 9.50
CA ARG A 48 5.55 -8.66 9.64
C ARG A 48 5.01 -8.55 11.07
N PRO A 49 4.84 -7.34 11.64
CA PRO A 49 4.15 -7.16 12.90
C PRO A 49 2.78 -7.84 12.91
N SER A 50 2.39 -8.40 14.06
CA SER A 50 1.08 -9.01 14.19
C SER A 50 -0.01 -7.94 14.29
N VAL A 51 -1.08 -8.12 13.53
CA VAL A 51 -2.29 -7.29 13.60
C VAL A 51 -3.45 -7.96 14.36
N GLU A 52 -3.18 -9.08 15.02
CA GLU A 52 -4.18 -9.82 15.83
C GLU A 52 -4.70 -9.01 17.01
N GLY A 53 -3.93 -8.02 17.48
CA GLY A 53 -4.34 -7.08 18.50
C GLY A 53 -5.43 -6.10 18.07
N PHE A 54 -5.78 -6.05 16.78
CA PHE A 54 -6.85 -5.20 16.29
C PHE A 54 -8.20 -5.67 16.83
N LYS A 55 -8.88 -4.77 17.57
CA LYS A 55 -10.22 -4.99 18.12
C LYS A 55 -11.02 -3.71 18.01
N VAL A 56 -12.29 -3.83 17.65
CA VAL A 56 -13.26 -2.75 17.74
C VAL A 56 -13.56 -2.51 19.23
N ASP A 57 -13.33 -1.29 19.69
CA ASP A 57 -13.54 -0.92 21.09
C ASP A 57 -15.01 -0.52 21.34
N ASN A 58 -15.65 0.11 20.38
CA ASN A 58 -17.04 0.55 20.41
C ASN A 58 -17.58 0.78 18.99
N HIS A 59 -18.83 1.24 18.86
CA HIS A 59 -19.48 1.57 17.57
C HIS A 59 -20.04 3.00 17.58
N ASP A 60 -19.30 3.93 18.19
CA ASP A 60 -19.76 5.29 18.43
C ASP A 60 -19.61 6.22 17.22
N MET A 61 -18.91 5.76 16.16
CA MET A 61 -18.73 6.54 14.93
C MET A 61 -18.76 5.62 13.70
N ASP A 62 -19.94 5.47 13.13
CA ASP A 62 -20.14 4.64 11.94
C ASP A 62 -20.20 5.50 10.68
N ILE A 63 -19.05 5.67 10.02
CA ILE A 63 -18.96 6.31 8.70
C ILE A 63 -19.21 5.26 7.64
N THR A 64 -20.22 5.48 6.79
CA THR A 64 -20.56 4.57 5.71
C THR A 64 -19.70 4.83 4.48
N VAL A 65 -19.50 3.79 3.67
CA VAL A 65 -18.70 3.85 2.44
C VAL A 65 -19.51 3.34 1.27
N GLU A 66 -19.59 4.13 0.21
CA GLU A 66 -20.16 3.77 -1.08
C GLU A 66 -19.13 3.94 -2.19
N VAL A 67 -18.97 2.93 -3.03
CA VAL A 67 -18.11 3.00 -4.21
C VAL A 67 -18.99 2.92 -5.45
N GLU A 68 -19.22 4.05 -6.11
CA GLU A 68 -20.02 4.12 -7.32
C GLU A 68 -19.25 3.61 -8.56
N ASN A 69 -17.93 3.79 -8.60
CA ASN A 69 -17.08 3.37 -9.70
C ASN A 69 -16.11 2.27 -9.26
N THR A 70 -16.57 1.02 -9.33
CA THR A 70 -15.77 -0.16 -8.93
C THR A 70 -14.67 -0.53 -9.93
N GLU A 71 -14.70 -0.02 -11.16
CA GLU A 71 -13.59 -0.15 -12.12
C GLU A 71 -12.39 0.70 -11.69
N ALA A 72 -12.65 1.95 -11.32
CA ALA A 72 -11.60 2.89 -10.89
C ALA A 72 -11.13 2.62 -9.46
N CYS A 73 -12.02 2.11 -8.59
CA CYS A 73 -11.74 1.72 -7.22
C CYS A 73 -12.22 0.29 -6.95
N PRO A 74 -11.42 -0.74 -7.30
CA PRO A 74 -11.81 -2.14 -7.09
C PRO A 74 -11.94 -2.52 -5.61
N ARG A 75 -11.20 -1.86 -4.70
CA ARG A 75 -11.31 -2.07 -3.26
C ARG A 75 -11.15 -0.77 -2.49
N TYR A 76 -12.04 -0.54 -1.55
CA TYR A 76 -11.97 0.57 -0.62
C TYR A 76 -12.26 0.09 0.80
N ALA A 77 -11.31 0.27 1.70
CA ALA A 77 -11.48 -0.07 3.10
C ALA A 77 -11.21 1.14 3.98
N GLY A 78 -11.85 1.18 5.14
CA GLY A 78 -11.61 2.22 6.12
C GLY A 78 -12.15 1.87 7.50
N VAL A 79 -11.69 2.61 8.49
CA VAL A 79 -12.07 2.44 9.89
C VAL A 79 -12.09 3.78 10.61
N SER A 80 -13.05 3.95 11.51
CA SER A 80 -13.19 5.15 12.33
C SER A 80 -12.44 5.00 13.65
N ILE A 81 -11.71 6.04 14.07
CA ILE A 81 -11.01 6.10 15.36
C ILE A 81 -11.38 7.41 16.05
N LYS A 82 -11.90 7.34 17.29
CA LYS A 82 -12.33 8.48 18.07
C LYS A 82 -11.36 8.83 19.18
N GLY A 83 -11.28 10.12 19.51
CA GLY A 83 -10.56 10.62 20.67
C GLY A 83 -9.04 10.59 20.48
N VAL A 84 -8.54 10.79 19.26
CA VAL A 84 -7.09 10.91 18.99
C VAL A 84 -6.56 12.26 19.45
N THR A 85 -5.28 12.30 19.76
CA THR A 85 -4.54 13.54 20.01
C THR A 85 -3.47 13.68 18.96
N VAL A 86 -3.64 14.64 18.05
CA VAL A 86 -2.64 14.97 17.04
C VAL A 86 -1.51 15.75 17.70
N LYS A 87 -0.30 15.23 17.58
CA LYS A 87 0.92 15.78 18.20
C LYS A 87 2.16 15.37 17.42
N GLU A 88 3.30 15.86 17.84
CA GLU A 88 4.59 15.43 17.30
C GLU A 88 4.78 13.91 17.47
N SER A 89 5.33 13.28 16.43
CA SER A 89 5.65 11.85 16.43
C SER A 89 6.79 11.53 17.40
N PRO A 90 6.84 10.31 17.96
CA PRO A 90 7.98 9.88 18.76
C PRO A 90 9.26 9.81 17.92
N ASP A 91 10.41 9.98 18.56
CA ASP A 91 11.74 10.07 17.93
C ASP A 91 12.02 8.90 16.98
N TRP A 92 11.61 7.69 17.33
CA TRP A 92 11.88 6.51 16.50
C TRP A 92 11.18 6.62 15.13
N LEU A 93 9.94 7.13 15.10
CA LEU A 93 9.16 7.29 13.88
C LEU A 93 9.72 8.45 13.03
N GLN A 94 9.98 9.59 13.68
CA GLN A 94 10.61 10.72 13.00
C GLN A 94 11.96 10.33 12.37
N ASN A 95 12.81 9.59 13.09
CA ASN A 95 14.11 9.19 12.60
C ASN A 95 14.01 8.26 11.39
N LYS A 96 13.07 7.29 11.41
CA LYS A 96 12.83 6.43 10.24
C LYS A 96 12.41 7.21 9.01
N LEU A 97 11.54 8.21 9.16
CA LEU A 97 11.10 9.04 8.04
C LEU A 97 12.22 9.95 7.53
N ARG A 98 13.00 10.57 8.43
CA ARG A 98 14.16 11.42 8.05
C ARG A 98 15.22 10.62 7.28
N LEU A 99 15.46 9.36 7.65
CA LEU A 99 16.43 8.50 6.96
C LEU A 99 16.07 8.23 5.49
N ILE A 100 14.79 8.25 5.16
CA ILE A 100 14.30 8.11 3.76
C ILE A 100 13.99 9.46 3.09
N GLY A 101 14.44 10.58 3.70
CA GLY A 101 14.31 11.92 3.14
C GLY A 101 12.96 12.59 3.38
N LEU A 102 12.08 12.02 4.18
CA LEU A 102 10.79 12.62 4.52
C LEU A 102 10.91 13.54 5.74
N ARG A 103 10.19 14.66 5.69
CA ARG A 103 10.03 15.55 6.83
C ARG A 103 8.86 15.08 7.68
N PRO A 104 9.06 14.76 8.98
CA PRO A 104 7.96 14.48 9.90
C PRO A 104 7.01 15.67 10.02
N ILE A 105 5.71 15.38 10.16
CA ILE A 105 4.63 16.38 10.25
C ILE A 105 3.94 16.25 11.59
N ASN A 106 3.20 15.16 11.82
CA ASN A 106 2.55 14.81 13.07
C ASN A 106 2.33 13.29 13.13
N ASN A 107 1.98 12.79 14.30
CA ASN A 107 1.85 11.36 14.56
C ASN A 107 0.86 10.64 13.61
N ILE A 108 -0.21 11.29 13.15
CA ILE A 108 -1.19 10.68 12.24
C ILE A 108 -0.60 10.57 10.82
N VAL A 109 -0.14 11.69 10.26
CA VAL A 109 0.44 11.73 8.90
C VAL A 109 1.71 10.87 8.82
N ASP A 110 2.53 10.90 9.85
CA ASP A 110 3.77 10.14 9.90
C ASP A 110 3.52 8.63 9.97
N ILE A 111 2.46 8.17 10.63
CA ILE A 111 2.04 6.76 10.59
C ILE A 111 1.63 6.37 9.17
N THR A 112 0.85 7.18 8.47
CA THR A 112 0.44 6.84 7.09
C THR A 112 1.65 6.78 6.15
N ASN A 113 2.60 7.70 6.28
CA ASN A 113 3.87 7.68 5.55
C ASN A 113 4.73 6.46 5.92
N TYR A 114 4.80 6.11 7.20
CA TYR A 114 5.53 4.93 7.64
C TYR A 114 4.96 3.64 7.02
N ILE A 115 3.66 3.43 7.05
CA ILE A 115 3.00 2.26 6.45
C ILE A 115 3.21 2.23 4.93
N LEU A 116 3.11 3.38 4.27
CA LEU A 116 3.36 3.49 2.83
C LEU A 116 4.76 2.99 2.46
N HIS A 117 5.79 3.43 3.17
CA HIS A 117 7.16 3.03 2.88
C HIS A 117 7.51 1.64 3.42
N ALA A 118 6.89 1.21 4.52
CA ALA A 118 7.09 -0.12 5.08
C ALA A 118 6.53 -1.23 4.17
N TYR A 119 5.32 -1.04 3.62
CA TYR A 119 4.57 -2.10 2.91
C TYR A 119 4.14 -1.75 1.49
N GLY A 120 4.36 -0.53 1.04
CA GLY A 120 3.94 -0.09 -0.29
C GLY A 120 2.44 0.20 -0.40
N GLN A 121 1.71 0.29 0.73
CA GLN A 121 0.30 0.62 0.78
C GLN A 121 0.11 2.08 1.15
N PRO A 122 -0.29 2.96 0.22
CA PRO A 122 -0.65 4.31 0.57
C PRO A 122 -1.93 4.32 1.41
N LEU A 123 -1.92 5.12 2.46
CA LEU A 123 -3.06 5.38 3.34
C LEU A 123 -3.41 6.86 3.31
N HIS A 124 -4.68 7.17 3.57
CA HIS A 124 -5.11 8.53 3.83
C HIS A 124 -5.88 8.59 5.15
N CYS A 125 -5.78 9.72 5.83
CA CYS A 125 -6.48 9.94 7.09
C CYS A 125 -7.29 11.24 6.99
N PHE A 126 -8.61 11.12 7.03
CA PHE A 126 -9.53 12.24 7.03
C PHE A 126 -9.85 12.68 8.45
N ASP A 127 -9.98 13.98 8.65
CA ASP A 127 -10.69 14.53 9.81
C ASP A 127 -12.18 14.11 9.70
N ALA A 128 -12.68 13.36 10.67
CA ALA A 128 -14.03 12.82 10.61
C ALA A 128 -15.12 13.90 10.62
N ASP A 129 -14.85 15.05 11.27
CA ASP A 129 -15.75 16.18 11.27
C ASP A 129 -15.93 16.83 9.88
N LYS A 130 -15.00 16.59 8.96
CA LYS A 130 -15.07 17.04 7.57
C LYS A 130 -15.86 16.08 6.67
N ILE A 131 -16.16 14.87 7.16
CA ILE A 131 -16.96 13.89 6.42
C ILE A 131 -18.44 14.19 6.61
N LYS A 132 -18.92 15.21 5.91
CA LYS A 132 -20.32 15.65 5.97
C LYS A 132 -21.27 14.51 5.63
N GLY A 133 -22.34 14.39 6.40
CA GLY A 133 -23.33 13.32 6.29
C GLY A 133 -22.87 11.96 6.79
N GLY A 134 -21.68 11.85 7.42
CA GLY A 134 -21.16 10.58 7.94
C GLY A 134 -20.96 9.52 6.84
N LYS A 135 -20.69 9.96 5.62
CA LYS A 135 -20.61 9.08 4.45
C LYS A 135 -19.46 9.46 3.51
N ILE A 136 -18.72 8.46 3.09
CA ILE A 136 -17.75 8.55 1.99
C ILE A 136 -18.38 7.98 0.72
N VAL A 137 -18.24 8.72 -0.37
CA VAL A 137 -18.67 8.30 -1.71
C VAL A 137 -17.48 8.39 -2.67
N VAL A 138 -17.06 7.25 -3.20
CA VAL A 138 -15.97 7.18 -4.18
C VAL A 138 -16.56 7.19 -5.57
N LYS A 139 -16.39 8.32 -6.27
CA LYS A 139 -17.04 8.58 -7.57
C LYS A 139 -16.25 9.56 -8.43
N THR A 140 -16.65 9.70 -9.69
CA THR A 140 -16.22 10.82 -10.52
C THR A 140 -17.16 12.02 -10.29
N VAL A 141 -16.70 13.22 -10.63
CA VAL A 141 -17.48 14.45 -10.53
C VAL A 141 -17.65 15.07 -11.91
N ALA A 142 -18.51 16.11 -12.02
CA ALA A 142 -18.76 16.79 -13.28
C ALA A 142 -17.48 17.43 -13.85
N GLU A 143 -17.31 17.38 -15.17
CA GLU A 143 -16.23 18.07 -15.87
C GLU A 143 -16.21 19.57 -15.50
N GLY A 144 -15.03 20.10 -15.20
CA GLY A 144 -14.87 21.51 -14.83
C GLY A 144 -15.06 21.83 -13.35
N THR A 145 -15.37 20.83 -12.51
CA THR A 145 -15.48 21.03 -11.04
C THR A 145 -14.17 21.59 -10.50
N LYS A 146 -14.25 22.64 -9.68
CA LYS A 146 -13.09 23.24 -9.01
C LYS A 146 -12.79 22.52 -7.71
N PHE A 147 -11.50 22.29 -7.47
CA PHE A 147 -11.01 21.59 -6.29
C PHE A 147 -9.64 22.12 -5.86
N THR A 148 -9.48 22.49 -4.60
CA THR A 148 -8.21 22.98 -4.06
C THR A 148 -7.50 21.84 -3.34
N THR A 149 -6.27 21.56 -3.79
CA THR A 149 -5.42 20.52 -3.23
C THR A 149 -4.55 21.03 -2.06
N LEU A 150 -3.92 20.12 -1.31
CA LEU A 150 -3.07 20.43 -0.13
C LEU A 150 -1.92 21.41 -0.42
N ASP A 151 -1.51 21.58 -1.66
CA ASP A 151 -0.52 22.57 -2.11
C ASP A 151 -1.13 23.95 -2.37
N GLU A 152 -2.40 24.17 -1.96
CA GLU A 152 -3.16 25.40 -2.13
C GLU A 152 -3.43 25.78 -3.60
N VAL A 153 -3.28 24.83 -4.52
CA VAL A 153 -3.52 25.04 -5.95
C VAL A 153 -4.96 24.66 -6.30
N GLU A 154 -5.72 25.60 -6.89
CA GLU A 154 -7.02 25.30 -7.47
C GLU A 154 -6.85 24.56 -8.79
N ARG A 155 -7.45 23.38 -8.86
CA ARG A 155 -7.44 22.50 -10.03
C ARG A 155 -8.80 22.40 -10.64
N THR A 156 -8.86 22.21 -11.96
CA THR A 156 -10.09 21.94 -12.69
C THR A 156 -10.16 20.44 -12.95
N LEU A 157 -11.12 19.76 -12.32
CA LEU A 157 -11.29 18.33 -12.42
C LEU A 157 -11.92 17.91 -13.74
N SER A 158 -11.59 16.72 -14.20
CA SER A 158 -12.24 16.03 -15.31
C SER A 158 -13.30 15.06 -14.79
N ASP A 159 -14.31 14.76 -15.61
CA ASP A 159 -15.29 13.69 -15.38
C ASP A 159 -14.66 12.27 -15.32
N ARG A 160 -13.35 12.18 -15.59
CA ARG A 160 -12.52 10.98 -15.48
C ARG A 160 -11.55 11.00 -14.31
N ASP A 161 -11.66 11.97 -13.42
CA ASP A 161 -10.91 11.99 -12.18
C ASP A 161 -11.74 11.31 -11.08
N LEU A 162 -11.19 10.24 -10.50
CA LEU A 162 -11.84 9.60 -9.38
C LEU A 162 -11.61 10.43 -8.13
N MET A 163 -12.69 10.71 -7.43
CA MET A 163 -12.68 11.51 -6.22
C MET A 163 -13.20 10.72 -5.04
N ILE A 164 -12.66 10.99 -3.87
CA ILE A 164 -13.26 10.62 -2.60
C ILE A 164 -14.03 11.82 -2.12
N CYS A 165 -15.35 11.67 -1.98
CA CYS A 165 -16.29 12.73 -1.63
C CYS A 165 -16.96 12.42 -0.29
N ASN A 166 -17.44 13.47 0.39
CA ASN A 166 -18.49 13.34 1.37
C ASN A 166 -19.86 13.49 0.65
N THR A 167 -20.96 13.72 1.38
CA THR A 167 -22.29 13.87 0.76
C THR A 167 -22.46 15.18 -0.01
N GLU A 168 -21.59 16.17 0.16
CA GLU A 168 -21.74 17.51 -0.39
C GLU A 168 -20.64 17.85 -1.41
N GLU A 169 -19.40 17.44 -1.16
CA GLU A 169 -18.24 17.93 -1.91
C GLU A 169 -17.13 16.90 -2.04
N PRO A 170 -16.22 17.04 -3.03
CA PRO A 170 -15.01 16.24 -3.14
C PRO A 170 -14.01 16.61 -2.02
N MET A 171 -13.35 15.59 -1.47
CA MET A 171 -12.37 15.72 -0.37
C MET A 171 -10.94 15.36 -0.79
N CYS A 172 -10.78 14.45 -1.76
CA CYS A 172 -9.46 13.96 -2.17
C CYS A 172 -9.50 13.48 -3.62
N ILE A 173 -8.43 13.73 -4.38
CA ILE A 173 -8.19 13.06 -5.67
C ILE A 173 -7.66 11.66 -5.37
N ALA A 174 -8.50 10.66 -5.60
CA ALA A 174 -8.26 9.28 -5.18
C ALA A 174 -6.90 8.73 -5.63
N GLY A 175 -6.08 8.33 -4.68
CA GLY A 175 -4.74 7.78 -4.92
C GLY A 175 -3.70 8.77 -5.44
N VAL A 176 -4.04 10.07 -5.57
CA VAL A 176 -3.14 11.09 -6.12
C VAL A 176 -2.80 12.16 -5.09
N PHE A 177 -3.79 12.94 -4.61
CA PHE A 177 -3.50 14.05 -3.72
C PHE A 177 -4.72 14.48 -2.88
N GLY A 178 -4.48 14.75 -1.60
CA GLY A 178 -5.52 15.21 -0.68
C GLY A 178 -6.02 16.62 -0.98
N GLY A 179 -7.23 16.90 -0.52
CA GLY A 179 -7.81 18.26 -0.53
C GLY A 179 -7.37 19.06 0.69
N LEU A 180 -7.37 20.40 0.52
CA LEU A 180 -6.92 21.33 1.55
C LEU A 180 -7.74 21.23 2.85
N ASP A 181 -9.05 21.06 2.73
CA ASP A 181 -9.97 21.20 3.87
C ASP A 181 -10.31 19.89 4.58
N SER A 182 -9.88 18.72 4.05
CA SER A 182 -10.29 17.41 4.56
C SER A 182 -9.22 16.67 5.39
N GLY A 183 -7.99 17.21 5.40
CA GLY A 183 -6.87 16.62 6.13
C GLY A 183 -6.95 16.83 7.65
N THR A 184 -6.13 16.06 8.36
CA THR A 184 -5.99 16.18 9.82
C THR A 184 -5.20 17.41 10.22
N THR A 185 -5.63 18.08 11.28
CA THR A 185 -4.99 19.25 11.89
C THR A 185 -4.67 18.96 13.36
N GLU A 186 -4.00 19.89 14.05
CA GLU A 186 -3.75 19.78 15.49
C GLU A 186 -5.04 19.76 16.35
N GLN A 187 -6.16 20.23 15.78
CA GLN A 187 -7.46 20.25 16.43
C GLN A 187 -8.29 19.00 16.17
N THR A 188 -7.85 18.14 15.25
CA THR A 188 -8.57 16.91 14.91
C THR A 188 -8.61 15.94 16.10
N VAL A 189 -9.79 15.48 16.44
CA VAL A 189 -10.05 14.56 17.56
C VAL A 189 -10.54 13.20 17.06
N ASP A 190 -11.32 13.19 15.99
CA ASP A 190 -11.89 11.99 15.40
C ASP A 190 -11.40 11.84 13.96
N VAL A 191 -11.01 10.63 13.56
CA VAL A 191 -10.45 10.38 12.24
C VAL A 191 -11.07 9.18 11.56
N PHE A 192 -11.10 9.23 10.23
CA PHE A 192 -11.39 8.08 9.38
C PHE A 192 -10.13 7.72 8.59
N LEU A 193 -9.62 6.53 8.86
CA LEU A 193 -8.41 6.00 8.21
C LEU A 193 -8.82 5.16 7.00
N GLU A 194 -8.27 5.50 5.84
CA GLU A 194 -8.51 4.85 4.55
C GLU A 194 -7.34 3.96 4.15
N SER A 195 -7.65 2.81 3.59
CA SER A 195 -6.73 1.94 2.84
C SER A 195 -7.46 1.40 1.62
N ALA A 196 -7.02 1.77 0.42
CA ALA A 196 -7.73 1.43 -0.81
C ALA A 196 -6.81 0.76 -1.84
N TYR A 197 -7.42 0.14 -2.85
CA TYR A 197 -6.78 -0.28 -4.10
C TYR A 197 -7.46 0.44 -5.26
N PHE A 198 -6.75 1.39 -5.85
CA PHE A 198 -7.22 2.12 -7.03
C PHE A 198 -6.61 1.54 -8.30
N ASN A 199 -7.37 1.61 -9.38
CA ASN A 199 -6.92 1.13 -10.70
C ASN A 199 -5.70 1.94 -11.18
N PRO A 200 -4.56 1.27 -11.46
CA PRO A 200 -3.31 1.93 -11.84
C PRO A 200 -3.44 2.87 -13.03
N THR A 201 -4.24 2.50 -14.03
CA THR A 201 -4.44 3.31 -15.24
C THR A 201 -5.21 4.60 -14.94
N TRP A 202 -6.22 4.53 -14.07
CA TRP A 202 -6.97 5.71 -13.64
C TRP A 202 -6.09 6.68 -12.88
N VAL A 203 -5.36 6.20 -11.87
CA VAL A 203 -4.45 7.04 -11.09
C VAL A 203 -3.39 7.70 -11.98
N ARG A 204 -2.74 6.92 -12.86
CA ARG A 204 -1.73 7.46 -13.78
C ARG A 204 -2.27 8.54 -14.71
N LYS A 205 -3.46 8.36 -15.28
CA LYS A 205 -4.08 9.34 -16.16
C LYS A 205 -4.43 10.63 -15.43
N THR A 206 -5.00 10.52 -14.23
CA THR A 206 -5.33 11.67 -13.36
C THR A 206 -4.07 12.41 -12.91
N ALA A 207 -3.07 11.70 -12.38
CA ALA A 207 -1.80 12.29 -11.96
C ALA A 207 -1.12 13.08 -13.10
N ARG A 208 -1.06 12.51 -14.30
CA ARG A 208 -0.52 13.21 -15.49
C ARG A 208 -1.34 14.41 -15.91
N ARG A 209 -2.67 14.35 -15.85
CA ARG A 209 -3.57 15.47 -16.21
C ARG A 209 -3.31 16.67 -15.33
N HIS A 210 -3.09 16.44 -14.06
CA HIS A 210 -2.85 17.51 -13.08
C HIS A 210 -1.38 17.86 -12.87
N GLY A 211 -0.45 17.16 -13.54
CA GLY A 211 0.99 17.35 -13.35
C GLY A 211 1.47 16.99 -11.94
N LEU A 212 0.79 16.04 -11.29
CA LEU A 212 1.09 15.59 -9.93
C LEU A 212 1.94 14.32 -9.95
N SER A 213 2.94 14.28 -9.07
CA SER A 213 3.72 13.09 -8.79
C SER A 213 3.94 13.01 -7.29
N THR A 214 3.28 12.07 -6.63
CA THR A 214 3.34 11.85 -5.18
C THR A 214 3.80 10.43 -4.89
N ASP A 215 4.26 10.17 -3.67
CA ASP A 215 4.61 8.82 -3.22
C ASP A 215 3.44 7.84 -3.32
N SER A 216 2.22 8.33 -3.12
CA SER A 216 0.97 7.60 -3.33
C SER A 216 0.75 7.25 -4.81
N SER A 217 0.71 8.27 -5.68
CA SER A 217 0.45 8.07 -7.10
C SER A 217 1.52 7.20 -7.77
N PHE A 218 2.78 7.36 -7.36
CA PHE A 218 3.90 6.54 -7.81
C PHE A 218 3.67 5.05 -7.58
N ARG A 219 3.10 4.67 -6.42
CA ARG A 219 2.82 3.27 -6.09
C ARG A 219 1.53 2.78 -6.75
N PHE A 220 0.46 3.53 -6.63
CA PHE A 220 -0.82 3.14 -7.24
C PHE A 220 -0.72 2.97 -8.76
N GLU A 221 -0.03 3.86 -9.48
CA GLU A 221 0.08 3.79 -10.95
C GLU A 221 0.90 2.59 -11.45
N ARG A 222 1.69 1.97 -10.56
CA ARG A 222 2.46 0.75 -10.85
C ARG A 222 1.75 -0.52 -10.41
N GLY A 223 0.75 -0.39 -9.56
CA GLY A 223 0.04 -1.49 -8.92
C GLY A 223 0.59 -1.76 -7.51
N ILE A 224 -0.33 -1.89 -6.58
CA ILE A 224 -0.04 -2.28 -5.20
C ILE A 224 -0.69 -3.62 -4.90
N ASP A 225 -0.46 -4.18 -3.72
CA ASP A 225 -1.11 -5.41 -3.29
C ASP A 225 -2.60 -5.20 -2.97
N PRO A 226 -3.54 -5.69 -3.81
CA PRO A 226 -4.97 -5.54 -3.54
C PRO A 226 -5.42 -6.29 -2.27
N ASN A 227 -4.64 -7.28 -1.82
CA ASN A 227 -4.94 -8.11 -0.64
C ASN A 227 -4.24 -7.60 0.62
N GLY A 228 -3.24 -6.71 0.48
CA GLY A 228 -2.53 -6.09 1.59
C GLY A 228 -3.27 -4.96 2.31
N THR A 229 -4.34 -4.43 1.71
CA THR A 229 -5.07 -3.24 2.20
C THR A 229 -5.56 -3.38 3.64
N ILE A 230 -6.15 -4.52 4.01
CA ILE A 230 -6.68 -4.74 5.38
C ILE A 230 -5.56 -4.91 6.41
N TYR A 231 -4.46 -5.57 6.03
CA TYR A 231 -3.31 -5.68 6.91
C TYR A 231 -2.74 -4.29 7.25
N ALA A 232 -2.48 -3.48 6.22
CA ALA A 232 -1.95 -2.14 6.38
C ALA A 232 -2.90 -1.22 7.20
N LEU A 233 -4.22 -1.32 6.94
CA LEU A 233 -5.23 -0.58 7.70
C LEU A 233 -5.21 -0.94 9.19
N LYS A 234 -5.17 -2.23 9.52
CA LYS A 234 -5.13 -2.70 10.90
C LYS A 234 -3.85 -2.27 11.62
N GLU A 235 -2.70 -2.39 10.97
CA GLU A 235 -1.43 -1.97 11.56
C GLU A 235 -1.40 -0.47 11.80
N ALA A 236 -1.85 0.33 10.83
CA ALA A 236 -1.96 1.77 11.01
C ALA A 236 -2.91 2.16 12.14
N ALA A 237 -4.08 1.50 12.24
CA ALA A 237 -5.03 1.74 13.31
C ALA A 237 -4.46 1.40 14.71
N LEU A 238 -3.68 0.32 14.82
CA LEU A 238 -2.98 -0.03 16.07
C LEU A 238 -1.91 1.01 16.40
N LEU A 239 -1.14 1.47 15.43
CA LEU A 239 -0.15 2.54 15.64
C LEU A 239 -0.81 3.87 16.02
N VAL A 240 -1.95 4.23 15.40
CA VAL A 240 -2.71 5.43 15.80
C VAL A 240 -3.16 5.29 17.25
N LYS A 241 -3.73 4.15 17.63
CA LYS A 241 -4.16 3.89 19.03
C LYS A 241 -2.99 3.98 20.00
N GLU A 242 -1.82 3.47 19.63
CA GLU A 242 -0.60 3.52 20.45
C GLU A 242 -0.03 4.93 20.59
N LEU A 243 0.11 5.66 19.48
CA LEU A 243 0.86 6.92 19.43
C LEU A 243 -0.02 8.17 19.58
N ALA A 244 -1.28 8.09 19.19
CA ALA A 244 -2.22 9.19 19.26
C ALA A 244 -3.32 8.97 20.29
N GLY A 245 -3.45 7.76 20.82
CA GLY A 245 -4.56 7.39 21.70
C GLY A 245 -5.84 7.12 20.90
N GLY A 246 -6.98 7.26 21.58
CA GLY A 246 -8.29 7.03 20.99
C GLY A 246 -8.74 5.58 21.01
N THR A 247 -9.91 5.35 20.46
CA THR A 247 -10.58 4.05 20.40
C THR A 247 -11.01 3.73 18.98
N ILE A 248 -10.91 2.47 18.58
CA ILE A 248 -11.44 2.00 17.28
C ILE A 248 -12.96 1.97 17.40
N ALA A 249 -13.64 2.86 16.68
CA ALA A 249 -15.04 3.24 16.89
C ALA A 249 -15.99 2.72 15.79
N SER A 250 -15.52 1.82 14.94
CA SER A 250 -16.36 1.12 13.95
C SER A 250 -15.76 -0.24 13.58
N GLU A 251 -16.58 -1.09 12.97
CA GLU A 251 -16.04 -2.19 12.16
C GLU A 251 -15.28 -1.64 10.94
N ILE A 252 -14.35 -2.45 10.42
CA ILE A 252 -13.73 -2.13 9.13
C ILE A 252 -14.80 -2.19 8.04
N LYS A 253 -14.97 -1.08 7.34
CA LYS A 253 -15.73 -1.04 6.08
C LYS A 253 -14.80 -1.55 4.98
N ASP A 254 -15.14 -2.63 4.32
CA ASP A 254 -14.36 -3.22 3.21
C ASP A 254 -15.28 -3.46 2.02
N ASN A 255 -15.22 -2.59 1.04
CA ASN A 255 -15.94 -2.73 -0.23
C ASN A 255 -15.00 -3.37 -1.24
N TYR A 256 -15.14 -4.68 -1.48
CA TYR A 256 -14.33 -5.47 -2.42
C TYR A 256 -15.21 -6.44 -3.20
N PRO A 257 -16.06 -5.93 -4.12
CA PRO A 257 -17.07 -6.76 -4.79
C PRO A 257 -16.46 -7.82 -5.72
N HIS A 258 -15.30 -7.56 -6.30
CA HIS A 258 -14.63 -8.45 -7.25
C HIS A 258 -13.17 -8.64 -6.82
N PRO A 259 -12.88 -9.62 -5.94
CA PRO A 259 -11.52 -9.90 -5.50
C PRO A 259 -10.57 -10.20 -6.65
N VAL A 260 -9.41 -9.55 -6.65
CA VAL A 260 -8.36 -9.81 -7.64
C VAL A 260 -7.74 -11.16 -7.35
N ALA A 261 -7.82 -12.06 -8.33
CA ALA A 261 -7.24 -13.39 -8.22
C ALA A 261 -5.72 -13.37 -8.44
N ASP A 262 -5.04 -14.33 -7.82
CA ASP A 262 -3.63 -14.62 -8.12
C ASP A 262 -3.48 -15.14 -9.55
N PHE A 263 -2.29 -14.97 -10.13
CA PHE A 263 -1.99 -15.45 -11.47
C PHE A 263 -1.61 -16.92 -11.43
N MET A 264 -2.06 -17.68 -12.45
CA MET A 264 -1.67 -19.08 -12.62
C MET A 264 -0.63 -19.17 -13.72
N VAL A 265 0.58 -19.63 -13.40
CA VAL A 265 1.71 -19.73 -14.35
C VAL A 265 2.22 -21.16 -14.38
N GLU A 266 2.27 -21.76 -15.58
CA GLU A 266 2.88 -23.06 -15.80
C GLU A 266 4.35 -22.88 -16.18
N LEU A 267 5.27 -23.48 -15.42
CA LEU A 267 6.70 -23.49 -15.67
C LEU A 267 7.15 -24.89 -16.06
N ASN A 268 7.56 -25.06 -17.32
CA ASN A 268 8.19 -26.28 -17.81
C ASN A 268 9.72 -26.18 -17.60
N TYR A 269 10.32 -27.21 -16.96
CA TYR A 269 11.74 -27.20 -16.61
C TYR A 269 12.65 -27.20 -17.83
N GLU A 270 12.35 -28.02 -18.85
CA GLU A 270 13.18 -28.09 -20.08
C GLU A 270 13.19 -26.76 -20.81
N LYS A 271 12.01 -26.13 -20.95
CA LYS A 271 11.88 -24.80 -21.55
C LYS A 271 12.63 -23.74 -20.75
N ALA A 272 12.51 -23.78 -19.42
CA ALA A 272 13.25 -22.86 -18.55
C ALA A 272 14.77 -23.04 -18.70
N HIS A 273 15.27 -24.28 -18.67
CA HIS A 273 16.69 -24.58 -18.84
C HIS A 273 17.19 -24.13 -20.23
N SER A 274 16.39 -24.32 -21.28
CA SER A 274 16.73 -23.85 -22.62
C SER A 274 16.86 -22.34 -22.69
N LEU A 275 15.94 -21.61 -22.01
CA LEU A 275 15.98 -20.16 -21.97
C LEU A 275 17.15 -19.60 -21.14
N ILE A 276 17.46 -20.27 -20.03
CA ILE A 276 18.56 -19.92 -19.11
C ILE A 276 19.94 -20.29 -19.74
N GLY A 277 19.99 -21.33 -20.55
CA GLY A 277 21.24 -21.89 -21.08
C GLY A 277 22.00 -22.76 -20.06
N LYS A 278 21.38 -23.11 -18.92
CA LYS A 278 21.95 -23.94 -17.85
C LYS A 278 20.86 -24.75 -17.16
N VAL A 279 21.18 -25.98 -16.80
CA VAL A 279 20.30 -26.83 -15.99
C VAL A 279 20.38 -26.41 -14.54
N ILE A 280 19.25 -26.01 -13.96
CA ILE A 280 19.06 -25.73 -12.54
C ILE A 280 18.25 -26.87 -11.94
N PRO A 281 18.67 -27.50 -10.84
CA PRO A 281 17.91 -28.57 -10.19
C PRO A 281 16.49 -28.13 -9.85
N ALA A 282 15.49 -29.00 -10.07
CA ALA A 282 14.08 -28.69 -9.80
C ALA A 282 13.85 -28.23 -8.35
N GLU A 283 14.54 -28.86 -7.38
CA GLU A 283 14.45 -28.47 -5.97
C GLU A 283 14.93 -27.03 -5.73
N THR A 284 15.96 -26.61 -6.45
CA THR A 284 16.47 -25.23 -6.37
C THR A 284 15.45 -24.25 -6.95
N ILE A 285 14.85 -24.57 -8.10
CA ILE A 285 13.78 -23.77 -8.70
C ILE A 285 12.61 -23.64 -7.72
N LYS A 286 12.15 -24.77 -7.15
CA LYS A 286 11.05 -24.78 -6.18
C LYS A 286 11.37 -23.95 -4.93
N SER A 287 12.59 -24.07 -4.41
CA SER A 287 13.04 -23.28 -3.26
C SER A 287 13.02 -21.78 -3.56
N ILE A 288 13.49 -21.36 -4.73
CA ILE A 288 13.51 -19.96 -5.14
C ILE A 288 12.08 -19.40 -5.25
N VAL A 289 11.21 -20.05 -6.04
CA VAL A 289 9.86 -19.53 -6.26
C VAL A 289 9.04 -19.49 -4.97
N THR A 290 9.22 -20.48 -4.09
CA THR A 290 8.56 -20.51 -2.79
C THR A 290 9.07 -19.40 -1.86
N SER A 291 10.38 -19.10 -1.89
CA SER A 291 10.96 -18.00 -1.12
C SER A 291 10.47 -16.63 -1.59
N LEU A 292 10.03 -16.53 -2.85
CA LEU A 292 9.38 -15.34 -3.43
C LEU A 292 7.86 -15.34 -3.24
N GLU A 293 7.34 -16.16 -2.32
CA GLU A 293 5.92 -16.27 -1.98
C GLU A 293 5.01 -16.81 -3.10
N MET A 294 5.59 -17.41 -4.16
CA MET A 294 4.81 -18.15 -5.16
C MET A 294 4.46 -19.53 -4.60
N LYS A 295 3.20 -19.90 -4.72
CA LYS A 295 2.72 -21.20 -4.22
C LYS A 295 2.73 -22.25 -5.33
N ILE A 296 3.36 -23.41 -5.10
CA ILE A 296 3.28 -24.56 -5.99
C ILE A 296 1.92 -25.23 -5.75
N VAL A 297 1.05 -25.23 -6.77
CA VAL A 297 -0.29 -25.82 -6.69
C VAL A 297 -0.39 -27.15 -7.41
N ASN A 298 0.53 -27.42 -8.35
CA ASN A 298 0.67 -28.71 -9.01
C ASN A 298 2.13 -28.95 -9.37
N GLU A 299 2.59 -30.20 -9.31
CA GLU A 299 3.94 -30.62 -9.64
C GLU A 299 3.91 -31.88 -10.51
N THR A 300 4.72 -31.89 -11.57
CA THR A 300 4.96 -33.03 -12.44
C THR A 300 6.47 -33.21 -12.64
N PRO A 301 6.94 -34.34 -13.19
CA PRO A 301 8.35 -34.51 -13.54
C PRO A 301 8.85 -33.46 -14.54
N GLU A 302 7.95 -32.89 -15.35
CA GLU A 302 8.27 -31.95 -16.42
C GLU A 302 8.21 -30.48 -15.95
N GLY A 303 7.58 -30.18 -14.82
CA GLY A 303 7.45 -28.80 -14.36
C GLY A 303 6.48 -28.59 -13.21
N VAL A 304 6.18 -27.33 -12.92
CA VAL A 304 5.27 -26.91 -11.84
C VAL A 304 4.24 -25.89 -12.34
N THR A 305 3.06 -25.93 -11.71
CA THR A 305 2.07 -24.85 -11.83
C THR A 305 2.18 -23.98 -10.59
N LEU A 306 2.36 -22.69 -10.80
CA LEU A 306 2.53 -21.69 -9.75
C LEU A 306 1.29 -20.82 -9.62
N GLN A 307 0.85 -20.60 -8.39
CA GLN A 307 -0.04 -19.53 -8.00
C GLN A 307 0.81 -18.34 -7.57
N VAL A 308 0.88 -17.32 -8.42
CA VAL A 308 1.68 -16.11 -8.23
C VAL A 308 0.81 -15.05 -7.58
N PRO A 309 1.22 -14.46 -6.45
CA PRO A 309 0.43 -13.46 -5.76
C PRO A 309 0.04 -12.27 -6.64
N ALA A 310 -1.18 -11.76 -6.48
CA ALA A 310 -1.74 -10.66 -7.28
C ALA A 310 -0.91 -9.38 -7.26
N TYR A 311 -0.09 -9.16 -6.22
CA TYR A 311 0.82 -8.00 -6.16
C TYR A 311 2.03 -8.12 -7.10
N ARG A 312 2.32 -9.33 -7.64
CA ARG A 312 3.37 -9.55 -8.65
C ARG A 312 2.78 -9.32 -10.03
N VAL A 313 2.41 -8.07 -10.30
CA VAL A 313 1.81 -7.65 -11.58
C VAL A 313 2.71 -7.88 -12.79
N ASP A 314 4.00 -8.07 -12.56
CA ASP A 314 5.06 -8.33 -13.53
C ASP A 314 5.20 -9.81 -13.90
N VAL A 315 4.71 -10.74 -13.07
CA VAL A 315 4.92 -12.19 -13.25
C VAL A 315 3.63 -12.89 -13.67
N GLN A 316 3.40 -12.93 -14.98
CA GLN A 316 2.18 -13.51 -15.56
C GLN A 316 2.49 -14.63 -16.56
N ARG A 317 3.75 -14.85 -16.93
CA ARG A 317 4.20 -15.83 -17.92
C ARG A 317 5.39 -16.62 -17.37
N ASP A 318 5.67 -17.74 -18.00
CA ASP A 318 6.81 -18.60 -17.67
C ASP A 318 8.17 -17.87 -17.74
N CYS A 319 8.36 -17.03 -18.74
CA CYS A 319 9.60 -16.24 -18.89
C CYS A 319 9.81 -15.23 -17.76
N ASP A 320 8.72 -14.71 -17.19
CA ASP A 320 8.79 -13.78 -16.05
C ASP A 320 9.23 -14.54 -14.77
N VAL A 321 8.76 -15.78 -14.59
CA VAL A 321 9.24 -16.66 -13.52
C VAL A 321 10.72 -17.02 -13.72
N VAL A 322 11.14 -17.26 -14.97
CA VAL A 322 12.56 -17.52 -15.27
C VAL A 322 13.44 -16.33 -14.92
N GLU A 323 13.00 -15.09 -15.19
CA GLU A 323 13.70 -13.88 -14.77
C GLU A 323 13.89 -13.86 -13.24
N ASP A 324 12.85 -14.14 -12.47
CA ASP A 324 12.95 -14.21 -11.02
C ASP A 324 13.89 -15.31 -10.52
N ILE A 325 13.86 -16.47 -11.15
CA ILE A 325 14.80 -17.56 -10.84
C ILE A 325 16.24 -17.10 -11.05
N LEU A 326 16.53 -16.47 -12.19
CA LEU A 326 17.88 -15.99 -12.51
C LEU A 326 18.36 -14.89 -11.57
N ARG A 327 17.46 -14.03 -11.13
CA ARG A 327 17.76 -12.92 -10.23
C ARG A 327 18.18 -13.41 -8.82
N ILE A 328 17.67 -14.56 -8.40
CA ILE A 328 17.93 -15.13 -7.07
C ILE A 328 19.03 -16.20 -7.11
N TYR A 329 19.13 -16.99 -8.22
CA TYR A 329 20.11 -18.08 -8.40
C TYR A 329 21.53 -17.56 -8.50
#